data_54c714263720676f139d88afb6abcd0d
#
_entry.id   54c714263720676f139d88afb6abcd0d
#
_cell.length_a   1.000
_cell.length_b   1.000
_cell.length_c   1.000
_cell.angle_alpha   90.00
_cell.angle_beta   90.00
_cell.angle_gamma   90.00
#
_symmetry.space_group_name_H-M   'P 1'
#
loop_
_entity.id
_entity.type
_entity.pdbx_description
1 polymer ?
#
loop_
_entity_poly.entity_id
_entity_poly.type
_entity_poly.pdbx_seq_one_letter_code
_entity_poly.pdbx_strand_id
1 'polypeptide(L)'
;MKKEHLFGILFFGSIWGASEVLFGGFLYGKHIAYSSVPLTIIAFMILTIARGYLPHRGSLTLVGSIAMLYKFLNTPFFACHLLGILLLGFSYDLVSSSSKVKNKALFGAITTYLGYILFALMITYVFRYHYWTEQGLPKILRYVGISGTLAAFGNSIAVPVSFYMGQLLKKRIANPFEFRSRFVTSSISLVTFGLWLLVLLRWF
;
A
#
# COMPACT_ATOMS: atom_id res chain seq x y z
N MET A 1 15.75 6.11 14.94
CA MET A 1 14.38 5.52 14.88
C MET A 1 14.29 4.48 15.99
N LYS A 2 13.25 4.50 16.85
CA LYS A 2 13.08 3.49 17.91
C LYS A 2 12.85 2.11 17.28
N LYS A 3 13.35 1.03 17.92
CA LYS A 3 13.19 -0.36 17.42
C LYS A 3 11.74 -0.74 17.16
N GLU A 4 10.84 -0.29 18.04
CA GLU A 4 9.38 -0.47 17.93
C GLU A 4 8.80 0.07 16.62
N HIS A 5 9.27 1.25 16.22
CA HIS A 5 8.82 1.89 15.00
C HIS A 5 9.25 1.12 13.74
N LEU A 6 10.51 0.65 13.71
CA LEU A 6 11.01 -0.19 12.63
C LEU A 6 10.22 -1.50 12.51
N PHE A 7 9.90 -2.09 13.66
CA PHE A 7 9.13 -3.33 13.71
C PHE A 7 7.70 -3.14 13.17
N GLY A 8 7.05 -2.02 13.50
CA GLY A 8 5.75 -1.68 12.92
C GLY A 8 5.79 -1.49 11.42
N ILE A 9 6.85 -0.84 10.89
CA ILE A 9 7.05 -0.68 9.43
C ILE A 9 7.19 -2.05 8.76
N LEU A 10 8.03 -2.94 9.32
CA LEU A 10 8.21 -4.30 8.81
C LEU A 10 6.91 -5.10 8.82
N PHE A 11 6.15 -5.03 9.91
CA PHE A 11 4.88 -5.73 10.05
C PHE A 11 3.84 -5.28 9.02
N PHE A 12 3.52 -3.99 8.97
CA PHE A 12 2.52 -3.48 8.02
C PHE A 12 2.98 -3.61 6.56
N GLY A 13 4.28 -3.41 6.29
CA GLY A 13 4.86 -3.62 4.97
C GLY A 13 4.77 -5.08 4.53
N SER A 14 4.97 -6.03 5.46
CA SER A 14 4.83 -7.46 5.17
C SER A 14 3.38 -7.86 4.91
N ILE A 15 2.41 -7.36 5.68
CA ILE A 15 0.99 -7.61 5.43
C ILE A 15 0.59 -7.09 4.04
N TRP A 16 0.98 -5.85 3.72
CA TRP A 16 0.69 -5.28 2.41
C TRP A 16 1.39 -6.05 1.30
N GLY A 17 2.70 -6.31 1.42
CA GLY A 17 3.47 -7.04 0.42
C GLY A 17 2.92 -8.45 0.15
N ALA A 18 2.58 -9.19 1.21
CA ALA A 18 1.94 -10.50 1.09
C ALA A 18 0.58 -10.41 0.40
N SER A 19 -0.27 -9.42 0.75
CA SER A 19 -1.55 -9.21 0.07
C SER A 19 -1.36 -8.91 -1.42
N GLU A 20 -0.37 -8.10 -1.79
CA GLU A 20 -0.03 -7.79 -3.18
C GLU A 20 0.41 -9.03 -3.98
N VAL A 21 1.15 -9.96 -3.38
CA VAL A 21 1.57 -11.19 -4.05
C VAL A 21 0.41 -12.17 -4.16
N LEU A 22 -0.34 -12.39 -3.10
CA LEU A 22 -1.40 -13.38 -3.04
C LEU A 22 -2.62 -12.93 -3.86
N PHE A 23 -3.21 -11.77 -3.53
CA PHE A 23 -4.38 -11.25 -4.25
C PHE A 23 -4.01 -10.76 -5.65
N GLY A 24 -2.87 -10.07 -5.80
CA GLY A 24 -2.40 -9.64 -7.11
C GLY A 24 -2.17 -10.81 -8.04
N GLY A 25 -1.49 -11.87 -7.57
CA GLY A 25 -1.30 -13.09 -8.35
C GLY A 25 -2.63 -13.76 -8.75
N PHE A 26 -3.63 -13.78 -7.87
CA PHE A 26 -4.96 -14.28 -8.19
C PHE A 26 -5.67 -13.42 -9.24
N LEU A 27 -5.70 -12.10 -9.06
CA LEU A 27 -6.38 -11.17 -9.95
C LEU A 27 -5.76 -11.16 -11.36
N TYR A 28 -4.43 -11.15 -11.45
CA TYR A 28 -3.72 -11.19 -12.73
C TYR A 28 -3.84 -12.54 -13.40
N GLY A 29 -3.75 -13.63 -12.66
CA GLY A 29 -3.92 -15.00 -13.20
C GLY A 29 -5.33 -15.26 -13.76
N LYS A 30 -6.34 -14.56 -13.25
CA LYS A 30 -7.73 -14.61 -13.77
C LYS A 30 -8.02 -13.54 -14.82
N HIS A 31 -7.03 -12.75 -15.26
CA HIS A 31 -7.19 -11.66 -16.22
C HIS A 31 -8.29 -10.64 -15.85
N ILE A 32 -8.48 -10.39 -14.56
CA ILE A 32 -9.51 -9.46 -14.07
C ILE A 32 -9.15 -8.03 -14.49
N ALA A 33 -10.06 -7.39 -15.20
CA ALA A 33 -9.90 -6.00 -15.61
C ALA A 33 -9.77 -5.08 -14.38
N TYR A 34 -8.93 -4.04 -14.49
CA TYR A 34 -8.71 -3.06 -13.42
C TYR A 34 -8.22 -3.66 -12.10
N SER A 35 -7.46 -4.76 -12.12
CA SER A 35 -6.94 -5.45 -10.94
C SER A 35 -6.13 -4.54 -9.98
N SER A 36 -5.60 -3.41 -10.46
CA SER A 36 -4.98 -2.38 -9.62
C SER A 36 -5.96 -1.71 -8.64
N VAL A 37 -7.26 -1.65 -8.97
CA VAL A 37 -8.27 -0.98 -8.14
C VAL A 37 -8.44 -1.67 -6.78
N PRO A 38 -8.82 -2.96 -6.71
CA PRO A 38 -8.97 -3.64 -5.43
C PRO A 38 -7.65 -3.72 -4.63
N LEU A 39 -6.50 -3.86 -5.30
CA LEU A 39 -5.20 -3.85 -4.65
C LEU A 39 -4.91 -2.49 -3.99
N THR A 40 -5.22 -1.38 -4.65
CA THR A 40 -5.07 -0.03 -4.08
C THR A 40 -6.00 0.18 -2.88
N ILE A 41 -7.22 -0.36 -2.92
CA ILE A 41 -8.16 -0.28 -1.78
C ILE A 41 -7.59 -1.02 -0.57
N ILE A 42 -7.11 -2.26 -0.75
CA ILE A 42 -6.47 -3.04 0.32
C ILE A 42 -5.24 -2.31 0.86
N ALA A 43 -4.40 -1.78 -0.03
CA ALA A 43 -3.22 -1.00 0.36
C ALA A 43 -3.60 0.18 1.27
N PHE A 44 -4.61 0.96 0.90
CA PHE A 44 -5.04 2.13 1.67
C PHE A 44 -5.72 1.77 2.99
N MET A 45 -6.42 0.65 3.06
CA MET A 45 -6.90 0.12 4.34
C MET A 45 -5.75 -0.16 5.31
N ILE A 46 -4.71 -0.85 4.83
CA ILE A 46 -3.52 -1.18 5.62
C ILE A 46 -2.77 0.10 6.03
N LEU A 47 -2.52 1.03 5.09
CA LEU A 47 -1.84 2.29 5.36
C LEU A 47 -2.60 3.17 6.36
N THR A 48 -3.93 3.18 6.27
CA THR A 48 -4.78 3.96 7.21
C THR A 48 -4.66 3.40 8.64
N ILE A 49 -4.71 2.09 8.80
CA ILE A 49 -4.52 1.44 10.11
C ILE A 49 -3.08 1.68 10.60
N ALA A 50 -2.09 1.49 9.71
CA ALA A 50 -0.67 1.70 10.02
C ALA A 50 -0.40 3.13 10.50
N ARG A 51 -1.03 4.15 9.91
CA ARG A 51 -0.89 5.55 10.33
C ARG A 51 -1.28 5.78 11.78
N GLY A 52 -2.24 5.01 12.30
CA GLY A 52 -2.62 5.05 13.72
C GLY A 52 -1.49 4.67 14.67
N TYR A 53 -0.57 3.79 14.25
CA TYR A 53 0.56 3.29 15.03
C TYR A 53 1.90 3.93 14.64
N LEU A 54 2.02 4.42 13.42
CA LEU A 54 3.24 4.98 12.84
C LEU A 54 3.07 6.49 12.54
N PRO A 55 3.10 7.36 13.54
CA PRO A 55 2.76 8.79 13.37
C PRO A 55 3.85 9.60 12.65
N HIS A 56 5.09 9.09 12.54
CA HIS A 56 6.19 9.83 11.95
C HIS A 56 6.06 9.98 10.43
N ARG A 57 6.49 11.13 9.93
CA ARG A 57 6.57 11.40 8.48
C ARG A 57 7.57 10.41 7.84
N GLY A 58 7.27 9.94 6.63
CA GLY A 58 8.10 8.96 5.92
C GLY A 58 7.82 7.49 6.28
N SER A 59 7.11 7.23 7.38
CA SER A 59 6.86 5.85 7.85
C SER A 59 6.06 5.03 6.86
N LEU A 60 5.05 5.61 6.23
CA LEU A 60 4.19 4.90 5.28
C LEU A 60 4.87 4.71 3.93
N THR A 61 5.77 5.61 3.57
CA THR A 61 6.68 5.41 2.43
C THR A 61 7.58 4.19 2.68
N LEU A 62 8.14 4.07 3.89
CA LEU A 62 8.93 2.90 4.27
C LEU A 62 8.11 1.61 4.32
N VAL A 63 6.85 1.66 4.79
CA VAL A 63 5.90 0.55 4.69
C VAL A 63 5.73 0.12 3.23
N GLY A 64 5.53 1.07 2.31
CA GLY A 64 5.48 0.82 0.86
C GLY A 64 6.79 0.22 0.30
N SER A 65 7.95 0.68 0.79
CA SER A 65 9.24 0.13 0.38
C SER A 65 9.39 -1.34 0.80
N ILE A 66 8.96 -1.72 1.99
CA ILE A 66 8.95 -3.13 2.43
C ILE A 66 7.96 -3.94 1.58
N ALA A 67 6.73 -3.42 1.37
CA ALA A 67 5.73 -4.10 0.54
C ALA A 67 6.23 -4.32 -0.90
N MET A 68 6.94 -3.35 -1.46
CA MET A 68 7.57 -3.44 -2.78
C MET A 68 8.56 -4.62 -2.87
N LEU A 69 9.33 -4.90 -1.81
CA LEU A 69 10.30 -6.01 -1.82
C LEU A 69 9.63 -7.38 -2.04
N TYR A 70 8.38 -7.56 -1.60
CA TYR A 70 7.64 -8.79 -1.87
C TYR A 70 7.40 -9.04 -3.36
N LYS A 71 7.38 -8.00 -4.20
CA LYS A 71 7.18 -8.16 -5.65
C LYS A 71 8.37 -8.79 -6.37
N PHE A 72 9.56 -8.78 -5.77
CA PHE A 72 10.69 -9.56 -6.30
C PHE A 72 10.43 -11.07 -6.23
N LEU A 73 9.52 -11.48 -5.35
CA LEU A 73 9.09 -12.88 -5.19
C LEU A 73 7.93 -13.25 -6.14
N ASN A 74 7.53 -12.36 -7.04
CA ASN A 74 6.40 -12.58 -7.97
C ASN A 74 6.92 -12.90 -9.37
N THR A 75 6.41 -13.95 -10.00
CA THR A 75 6.69 -14.32 -11.38
C THR A 75 5.40 -14.24 -12.21
N PRO A 76 5.41 -13.56 -13.38
CA PRO A 76 6.49 -12.77 -13.94
C PRO A 76 6.72 -11.44 -13.21
N PHE A 77 7.98 -11.01 -13.19
CA PHE A 77 8.40 -9.77 -12.55
C PHE A 77 8.07 -8.55 -13.43
N PHE A 78 7.31 -7.61 -12.88
CA PHE A 78 7.02 -6.34 -13.55
C PHE A 78 7.50 -5.16 -12.70
N ALA A 79 8.56 -4.51 -13.14
CA ALA A 79 9.16 -3.36 -12.43
C ALA A 79 8.16 -2.21 -12.19
N CYS A 80 7.18 -2.01 -13.07
CA CYS A 80 6.15 -1.00 -12.90
C CYS A 80 5.28 -1.23 -11.64
N HIS A 81 5.08 -2.48 -11.22
CA HIS A 81 4.33 -2.76 -9.99
C HIS A 81 5.07 -2.30 -8.74
N LEU A 82 6.40 -2.41 -8.72
CA LEU A 82 7.23 -1.90 -7.62
C LEU A 82 7.05 -0.41 -7.46
N LEU A 83 7.15 0.32 -8.58
CA LEU A 83 6.95 1.75 -8.60
C LEU A 83 5.56 2.14 -8.09
N GLY A 84 4.52 1.43 -8.54
CA GLY A 84 3.14 1.68 -8.10
C GLY A 84 2.97 1.57 -6.59
N ILE A 85 3.48 0.49 -5.99
CA ILE A 85 3.41 0.25 -4.54
C ILE A 85 4.15 1.35 -3.76
N LEU A 86 5.37 1.68 -4.19
CA LEU A 86 6.16 2.73 -3.56
C LEU A 86 5.45 4.09 -3.60
N LEU A 87 4.91 4.46 -4.77
CA LEU A 87 4.24 5.74 -4.97
C LEU A 87 2.91 5.84 -4.21
N LEU A 88 2.18 4.74 -4.00
CA LEU A 88 1.00 4.73 -3.14
C LEU A 88 1.36 5.03 -1.69
N GLY A 89 2.40 4.38 -1.14
CA GLY A 89 2.91 4.66 0.20
C GLY A 89 3.39 6.10 0.36
N PHE A 90 4.14 6.60 -0.63
CA PHE A 90 4.63 7.98 -0.68
C PHE A 90 3.48 8.99 -0.73
N SER A 91 2.49 8.79 -1.62
CA SER A 91 1.34 9.67 -1.76
C SER A 91 0.54 9.76 -0.47
N TYR A 92 0.32 8.61 0.18
CA TYR A 92 -0.38 8.57 1.46
C TYR A 92 0.37 9.35 2.54
N ASP A 93 1.68 9.16 2.63
CA ASP A 93 2.51 9.84 3.61
C ASP A 93 2.56 11.36 3.36
N LEU A 94 2.71 11.77 2.11
CA LEU A 94 2.74 13.17 1.70
C LEU A 94 1.44 13.89 2.09
N VAL A 95 0.28 13.34 1.69
CA VAL A 95 -1.01 13.96 1.99
C VAL A 95 -1.30 13.93 3.48
N SER A 96 -1.04 12.81 4.17
CA SER A 96 -1.26 12.71 5.61
C SER A 96 -0.38 13.61 6.46
N SER A 97 0.80 13.98 5.95
CA SER A 97 1.75 14.86 6.64
C SER A 97 1.52 16.34 6.36
N SER A 98 0.94 16.67 5.19
CA SER A 98 0.79 18.05 4.71
C SER A 98 -0.64 18.56 4.81
N SER A 99 -1.61 17.65 4.78
CA SER A 99 -3.01 18.00 4.56
C SER A 99 -3.76 18.29 5.86
N LYS A 100 -4.50 19.39 5.84
CA LYS A 100 -5.52 19.74 6.85
C LYS A 100 -6.90 19.14 6.48
N VAL A 101 -6.96 18.16 5.57
CA VAL A 101 -8.22 17.56 5.13
C VAL A 101 -8.85 16.77 6.27
N LYS A 102 -9.89 17.35 6.87
CA LYS A 102 -10.63 16.72 7.98
C LYS A 102 -11.52 15.57 7.50
N ASN A 103 -12.10 15.69 6.31
CA ASN A 103 -12.97 14.68 5.73
C ASN A 103 -12.14 13.48 5.23
N LYS A 104 -12.35 12.32 5.87
CA LYS A 104 -11.59 11.09 5.58
C LYS A 104 -11.91 10.49 4.21
N ALA A 105 -13.13 10.66 3.72
CA ALA A 105 -13.51 10.21 2.37
C ALA A 105 -12.77 11.03 1.31
N LEU A 106 -12.79 12.36 1.45
CA LEU A 106 -12.06 13.26 0.57
C LEU A 106 -10.54 13.02 0.63
N PHE A 107 -10.01 12.77 1.83
CA PHE A 107 -8.61 12.41 2.02
C PHE A 107 -8.27 11.14 1.22
N GLY A 108 -9.08 10.09 1.31
CA GLY A 108 -8.89 8.84 0.55
C GLY A 108 -8.88 9.08 -0.96
N ALA A 109 -9.86 9.85 -1.46
CA ALA A 109 -9.96 10.16 -2.89
C ALA A 109 -8.74 10.96 -3.39
N ILE A 110 -8.37 12.06 -2.72
CA ILE A 110 -7.24 12.93 -3.12
C ILE A 110 -5.94 12.12 -3.13
N THR A 111 -5.70 11.33 -2.09
CA THR A 111 -4.48 10.54 -1.96
C THR A 111 -4.39 9.48 -3.06
N THR A 112 -5.52 8.86 -3.41
CA THR A 112 -5.59 7.90 -4.51
C THR A 112 -5.26 8.54 -5.85
N TYR A 113 -5.91 9.67 -6.19
CA TYR A 113 -5.60 10.37 -7.43
C TYR A 113 -4.14 10.79 -7.51
N LEU A 114 -3.58 11.30 -6.41
CA LEU A 114 -2.15 11.66 -6.37
C LEU A 114 -1.26 10.46 -6.70
N GLY A 115 -1.52 9.29 -6.11
CA GLY A 115 -0.77 8.07 -6.40
C GLY A 115 -0.87 7.63 -7.86
N TYR A 116 -2.08 7.65 -8.42
CA TYR A 116 -2.31 7.28 -9.83
C TYR A 116 -1.67 8.28 -10.81
N ILE A 117 -1.76 9.57 -10.53
CA ILE A 117 -1.12 10.61 -11.35
C ILE A 117 0.40 10.48 -11.30
N LEU A 118 1.00 10.37 -10.10
CA LEU A 118 2.44 10.21 -9.94
C LEU A 118 2.94 8.95 -10.64
N PHE A 119 2.24 7.82 -10.50
CA PHE A 119 2.59 6.60 -11.20
C PHE A 119 2.56 6.80 -12.71
N ALA A 120 1.47 7.34 -13.27
CA ALA A 120 1.32 7.52 -14.70
C ALA A 120 2.38 8.47 -15.29
N LEU A 121 2.70 9.55 -14.58
CA LEU A 121 3.75 10.48 -15.01
C LEU A 121 5.14 9.85 -14.92
N MET A 122 5.46 9.17 -13.82
CA MET A 122 6.76 8.54 -13.63
C MET A 122 7.02 7.43 -14.65
N ILE A 123 6.04 6.54 -14.86
CA ILE A 123 6.21 5.42 -15.80
C ILE A 123 6.34 5.89 -17.25
N THR A 124 5.65 6.98 -17.62
CA THR A 124 5.64 7.52 -18.97
C THR A 124 6.87 8.37 -19.26
N TYR A 125 7.18 9.35 -18.40
CA TYR A 125 8.17 10.39 -18.70
C TYR A 125 9.54 10.14 -18.08
N VAL A 126 9.61 9.47 -16.93
CA VAL A 126 10.88 9.20 -16.25
C VAL A 126 11.43 7.85 -16.67
N PHE A 127 10.65 6.77 -16.49
CA PHE A 127 11.07 5.43 -16.87
C PHE A 127 10.91 5.12 -18.35
N ARG A 128 10.14 5.94 -19.06
CA ARG A 128 9.89 5.83 -20.50
C ARG A 128 9.52 4.41 -20.93
N TYR A 129 8.66 3.77 -20.15
CA TYR A 129 8.22 2.41 -20.44
C TYR A 129 7.43 2.39 -21.76
N HIS A 130 7.93 1.65 -22.75
CA HIS A 130 7.49 1.66 -24.16
C HIS A 130 5.97 1.66 -24.32
N TYR A 131 5.29 0.72 -23.68
CA TYR A 131 3.81 0.62 -23.71
C TYR A 131 3.07 1.89 -23.25
N TRP A 132 3.69 2.73 -22.40
CA TRP A 132 3.10 3.98 -21.92
C TRP A 132 3.52 5.16 -22.78
N THR A 133 4.74 5.18 -23.27
CA THR A 133 5.26 6.28 -24.11
C THR A 133 4.63 6.30 -25.48
N GLU A 134 4.37 5.14 -26.10
CA GLU A 134 3.71 5.05 -27.40
C GLU A 134 2.27 5.60 -27.37
N GLN A 135 1.52 5.34 -26.31
CA GLN A 135 0.15 5.82 -26.16
C GLN A 135 0.07 7.22 -25.54
N GLY A 136 1.14 7.69 -24.89
CA GLY A 136 1.30 9.04 -24.36
C GLY A 136 0.16 9.53 -23.45
N LEU A 137 -0.21 10.79 -23.62
CA LEU A 137 -1.24 11.46 -22.81
C LEU A 137 -2.61 10.75 -22.80
N PRO A 138 -3.14 10.23 -23.91
CA PRO A 138 -4.39 9.47 -23.90
C PRO A 138 -4.38 8.28 -22.93
N LYS A 139 -3.25 7.57 -22.81
CA LYS A 139 -3.08 6.47 -21.86
C LYS A 139 -3.12 6.94 -20.42
N ILE A 140 -2.43 8.04 -20.13
CA ILE A 140 -2.42 8.66 -18.80
C ILE A 140 -3.84 9.04 -18.40
N LEU A 141 -4.54 9.79 -19.26
CA LEU A 141 -5.90 10.25 -18.99
C LEU A 141 -6.88 9.08 -18.79
N ARG A 142 -6.79 8.04 -19.62
CA ARG A 142 -7.63 6.85 -19.48
C ARG A 142 -7.34 6.11 -18.17
N TYR A 143 -6.08 5.94 -17.79
CA TYR A 143 -5.69 5.23 -16.57
C TYR A 143 -6.11 6.01 -15.33
N VAL A 144 -5.81 7.30 -15.24
CA VAL A 144 -6.19 8.15 -14.12
C VAL A 144 -7.71 8.34 -14.08
N GLY A 145 -8.35 8.59 -15.26
CA GLY A 145 -9.78 8.83 -15.36
C GLY A 145 -10.62 7.59 -15.03
N ILE A 146 -10.24 6.38 -15.46
CA ILE A 146 -11.04 5.18 -15.20
C ILE A 146 -10.55 4.49 -13.92
N SER A 147 -9.34 3.94 -13.93
CA SER A 147 -8.84 3.17 -12.79
C SER A 147 -8.65 4.03 -11.54
N GLY A 148 -8.15 5.27 -11.71
CA GLY A 148 -7.99 6.23 -10.62
C GLY A 148 -9.34 6.62 -10.00
N THR A 149 -10.38 6.86 -10.81
CA THR A 149 -11.73 7.20 -10.30
C THR A 149 -12.38 6.03 -9.56
N LEU A 150 -12.31 4.81 -10.12
CA LEU A 150 -12.82 3.62 -9.45
C LEU A 150 -12.12 3.38 -8.11
N ALA A 151 -10.79 3.50 -8.09
CA ALA A 151 -10.02 3.36 -6.86
C ALA A 151 -10.30 4.50 -5.86
N ALA A 152 -10.44 5.75 -6.33
CA ALA A 152 -10.76 6.89 -5.48
C ALA A 152 -12.14 6.76 -4.85
N PHE A 153 -13.13 6.30 -5.61
CA PHE A 153 -14.46 5.99 -5.08
C PHE A 153 -14.39 4.90 -4.01
N GLY A 154 -13.72 3.77 -4.28
CA GLY A 154 -13.51 2.71 -3.30
C GLY A 154 -12.80 3.21 -2.04
N ASN A 155 -11.76 4.03 -2.17
CA ASN A 155 -11.00 4.57 -1.06
C ASN A 155 -11.73 5.69 -0.30
N SER A 156 -12.69 6.36 -0.92
CA SER A 156 -13.56 7.31 -0.20
C SER A 156 -14.45 6.62 0.85
N ILE A 157 -14.66 5.32 0.70
CA ILE A 157 -15.39 4.46 1.65
C ILE A 157 -14.40 3.70 2.56
N ALA A 158 -13.40 3.05 1.96
CA ALA A 158 -12.47 2.19 2.67
C ALA A 158 -11.61 2.94 3.71
N VAL A 159 -11.16 4.16 3.41
CA VAL A 159 -10.32 4.94 4.32
C VAL A 159 -11.08 5.36 5.60
N PRO A 160 -12.30 5.93 5.56
CA PRO A 160 -13.09 6.19 6.76
C PRO A 160 -13.34 4.94 7.62
N VAL A 161 -13.71 3.82 6.97
CA VAL A 161 -13.94 2.54 7.66
C VAL A 161 -12.67 2.06 8.35
N SER A 162 -11.54 2.06 7.63
CA SER A 162 -10.25 1.63 8.19
C SER A 162 -9.74 2.56 9.28
N PHE A 163 -10.03 3.85 9.20
CA PHE A 163 -9.71 4.81 10.26
C PHE A 163 -10.48 4.48 11.54
N TYR A 164 -11.78 4.19 11.43
CA TYR A 164 -12.59 3.76 12.57
C TYR A 164 -12.09 2.43 13.16
N MET A 165 -11.82 1.44 12.30
CA MET A 165 -11.23 0.16 12.72
C MET A 165 -9.88 0.35 13.44
N GLY A 166 -9.01 1.19 12.89
CA GLY A 166 -7.72 1.52 13.48
C GLY A 166 -7.86 2.15 14.88
N GLN A 167 -8.86 3.02 15.07
CA GLN A 167 -9.15 3.60 16.39
C GLN A 167 -9.66 2.54 17.40
N LEU A 168 -10.53 1.63 16.96
CA LEU A 168 -11.01 0.54 17.82
C LEU A 168 -9.86 -0.40 18.21
N LEU A 169 -9.02 -0.76 17.26
CA LEU A 169 -7.84 -1.58 17.53
C LEU A 169 -6.90 -0.89 18.52
N LYS A 170 -6.63 0.38 18.34
CA LYS A 170 -5.76 1.16 19.23
C LYS A 170 -6.32 1.27 20.67
N LYS A 171 -7.64 1.32 20.82
CA LYS A 171 -8.29 1.29 22.15
C LYS A 171 -8.15 -0.07 22.83
N ARG A 172 -8.19 -1.16 22.08
CA ARG A 172 -8.10 -2.53 22.61
C ARG A 172 -6.66 -2.99 22.83
N ILE A 173 -5.77 -2.58 21.92
CA ILE A 173 -4.37 -2.98 21.90
C ILE A 173 -3.56 -1.67 21.93
N ALA A 174 -3.17 -1.20 23.11
CA ALA A 174 -2.56 0.14 23.28
C ALA A 174 -1.35 0.26 22.38
N ASN A 175 -0.31 -0.30 22.35
CA ASN A 175 0.76 -0.25 21.34
C ASN A 175 1.38 -1.65 21.19
N PRO A 176 0.95 -2.44 20.19
CA PRO A 176 1.41 -3.82 20.04
C PRO A 176 2.92 -3.90 19.74
N PHE A 177 3.54 -2.79 19.35
CA PHE A 177 4.96 -2.70 19.04
C PHE A 177 5.81 -2.24 20.24
N GLU A 178 5.19 -1.83 21.37
CA GLU A 178 5.93 -1.66 22.61
C GLU A 178 6.34 -3.06 23.14
N PHE A 179 7.65 -3.28 23.24
CA PHE A 179 8.25 -4.55 23.72
C PHE A 179 7.90 -4.87 25.19
N ARG A 180 6.78 -4.38 25.70
CA ARG A 180 6.29 -4.59 27.05
C ARG A 180 5.81 -6.04 27.30
N SER A 181 5.38 -6.71 26.23
CA SER A 181 4.98 -8.12 26.29
C SER A 181 5.80 -8.95 25.29
N ARG A 182 6.66 -9.83 25.79
CA ARG A 182 7.43 -10.78 24.95
C ARG A 182 6.50 -11.62 24.06
N PHE A 183 5.32 -11.96 24.57
CA PHE A 183 4.33 -12.74 23.83
C PHE A 183 3.83 -12.00 22.58
N VAL A 184 3.44 -10.72 22.70
CA VAL A 184 2.96 -9.93 21.56
C VAL A 184 4.06 -9.73 20.53
N THR A 185 5.28 -9.42 20.96
CA THR A 185 6.43 -9.26 20.06
C THR A 185 6.74 -10.55 19.31
N SER A 186 6.76 -11.70 20.02
CA SER A 186 6.98 -13.01 19.38
C SER A 186 5.88 -13.36 18.37
N SER A 187 4.62 -13.10 18.71
CA SER A 187 3.49 -13.35 17.80
C SER A 187 3.57 -12.52 16.52
N ILE A 188 3.90 -11.24 16.64
CA ILE A 188 4.06 -10.35 15.47
C ILE A 188 5.27 -10.79 14.62
N SER A 189 6.40 -11.17 15.25
CA SER A 189 7.58 -11.70 14.54
C SER A 189 7.24 -12.99 13.81
N LEU A 190 6.51 -13.90 14.45
CA LEU A 190 6.06 -15.15 13.83
C LEU A 190 5.16 -14.91 12.62
N VAL A 191 4.19 -13.98 12.74
CA VAL A 191 3.31 -13.61 11.62
C VAL A 191 4.12 -13.00 10.47
N THR A 192 5.04 -12.08 10.77
CA THR A 192 5.88 -11.45 9.74
C THR A 192 6.75 -12.49 9.03
N PHE A 193 7.41 -13.36 9.79
CA PHE A 193 8.23 -14.45 9.24
C PHE A 193 7.37 -15.46 8.45
N GLY A 194 6.19 -15.82 8.98
CA GLY A 194 5.25 -16.71 8.31
C GLY A 194 4.76 -16.18 6.97
N LEU A 195 4.51 -14.86 6.88
CA LEU A 195 4.14 -14.23 5.62
C LEU A 195 5.27 -14.28 4.59
N TRP A 196 6.52 -14.04 5.00
CA TRP A 196 7.68 -14.20 4.13
C TRP A 196 7.83 -15.64 3.65
N LEU A 197 7.73 -16.61 4.58
CA LEU A 197 7.83 -18.03 4.26
C LEU A 197 6.72 -18.48 3.30
N LEU A 198 5.48 -18.06 3.53
CA LEU A 198 4.34 -18.40 2.68
C LEU A 198 4.51 -17.88 1.25
N VAL A 199 5.04 -16.66 1.09
CA VAL A 199 5.32 -16.10 -0.22
C VAL A 199 6.49 -16.80 -0.90
N LEU A 200 7.54 -17.19 -0.14
CA LEU A 200 8.66 -17.95 -0.66
C LEU A 200 8.25 -19.35 -1.12
N LEU A 201 7.42 -20.06 -0.33
CA LEU A 201 6.93 -21.40 -0.69
C LEU A 201 6.08 -21.42 -1.97
N ARG A 202 5.51 -20.28 -2.36
CA ARG A 202 4.81 -20.17 -3.64
C ARG A 202 5.75 -20.16 -4.85
N TRP A 203 7.05 -19.97 -4.63
CA TRP A 203 8.08 -19.93 -5.66
C TRP A 203 8.56 -21.34 -6.07
N PHE A 204 8.33 -22.32 -5.23
CA PHE A 204 8.65 -23.73 -5.43
C PHE A 204 7.38 -24.53 -5.71
#